data_33f103fc6e2c787b5d9719089074774d
#
_entry.id   33f103fc6e2c787b5d9719089074774d
#
_cell.length_a   1.000
_cell.length_b   1.000
_cell.length_c   1.000
_cell.angle_alpha   90.00
_cell.angle_beta   90.00
_cell.angle_gamma   90.00
#
_symmetry.space_group_name_H-M   'P 1'
#
loop_
_entity.id
_entity.type
_entity.pdbx_description
1 polymer ?
#
loop_
_entity_poly.entity_id
_entity_poly.type
_entity_poly.pdbx_seq_one_letter_code
_entity_poly.pdbx_strand_id
1 'polypeptide(L)'
;MASKIIGKINISAYDLASDVKYLNSVTKQSEEYDEFGQGYWKNLSVYNASGDASDTQYRNTDKCFPTEHAKQCPGIQDLVSQHFKLDNLKMIRARSLVDGLVIPHRDFVELDQATTYFRVFVALENNDEAFHSDERGVFQMMAGEVWFLDAGISHAAVNFGLKSRMFLCLDFMYEGEFEYTDIFAAPSSLAPYRNSFHIKREPFSDINKKEVIAATSKILNRFTFKDIIFTLSKYHFIYDLPVSSCYDWIISAAEQANNGEIIKKAKSLRRYLIEKRDMGERYTINDWNV
;
A
#
# COMPACT_ATOMS: atom_id res chain seq x y z
N MET A 1 11.01 -10.58 5.05
CA MET A 1 12.11 -9.56 4.95
C MET A 1 11.48 -8.21 5.22
N ALA A 2 12.09 -7.28 5.97
CA ALA A 2 11.45 -5.98 6.22
C ALA A 2 11.50 -5.08 5.00
N SER A 3 10.55 -4.15 4.93
CA SER A 3 10.58 -3.07 3.94
C SER A 3 11.85 -2.23 4.11
N LYS A 4 12.53 -1.92 3.01
CA LYS A 4 13.83 -1.21 3.04
C LYS A 4 14.12 -0.53 1.72
N ILE A 5 14.99 0.50 1.77
CA ILE A 5 15.55 1.12 0.56
C ILE A 5 16.53 0.11 -0.08
N ILE A 6 16.38 -0.13 -1.36
CA ILE A 6 17.25 -1.01 -2.15
C ILE A 6 18.00 -0.26 -3.27
N GLY A 7 17.68 1.02 -3.49
CA GLY A 7 18.34 1.87 -4.47
C GLY A 7 17.82 3.29 -4.43
N LYS A 8 18.47 4.18 -5.20
CA LYS A 8 18.00 5.53 -5.43
C LYS A 8 18.28 5.96 -6.87
N ILE A 9 17.23 6.38 -7.55
CA ILE A 9 17.28 6.92 -8.92
C ILE A 9 17.41 8.44 -8.83
N ASN A 10 18.26 9.02 -9.66
CA ASN A 10 18.28 10.46 -9.85
C ASN A 10 17.12 10.90 -10.72
N ILE A 11 15.95 11.12 -10.11
CA ILE A 11 14.71 11.45 -10.83
C ILE A 11 14.74 12.82 -11.50
N SER A 12 15.65 13.74 -11.12
CA SER A 12 15.78 15.04 -11.79
C SER A 12 16.31 14.94 -13.22
N ALA A 13 16.80 13.78 -13.63
CA ALA A 13 17.21 13.51 -15.01
C ALA A 13 16.01 13.29 -15.96
N TYR A 14 14.79 13.16 -15.45
CA TYR A 14 13.57 12.86 -16.18
C TYR A 14 12.54 13.97 -16.05
N ASP A 15 11.77 14.25 -17.11
CA ASP A 15 10.63 15.17 -17.02
C ASP A 15 9.40 14.46 -16.40
N LEU A 16 9.47 14.25 -15.09
CA LEU A 16 8.39 13.62 -14.34
C LEU A 16 7.27 14.59 -13.95
N ALA A 17 7.51 15.89 -14.02
CA ALA A 17 6.50 16.87 -13.60
C ALA A 17 5.24 16.82 -14.50
N SER A 18 5.46 16.71 -15.83
CA SER A 18 4.38 16.55 -16.81
C SER A 18 3.64 15.23 -16.62
N ASP A 19 4.37 14.13 -16.39
CA ASP A 19 3.81 12.81 -16.18
C ASP A 19 2.95 12.74 -14.90
N VAL A 20 3.46 13.25 -13.79
CA VAL A 20 2.73 13.32 -12.51
C VAL A 20 1.48 14.21 -12.65
N LYS A 21 1.58 15.33 -13.35
CA LYS A 21 0.43 16.19 -13.63
C LYS A 21 -0.64 15.44 -14.44
N TYR A 22 -0.24 14.71 -15.48
CA TYR A 22 -1.16 13.88 -16.25
C TYR A 22 -1.82 12.82 -15.36
N LEU A 23 -1.05 12.03 -14.64
CA LEU A 23 -1.57 10.97 -13.75
C LEU A 23 -2.52 11.54 -12.68
N ASN A 24 -2.23 12.72 -12.14
CA ASN A 24 -3.13 13.39 -11.20
C ASN A 24 -4.43 13.86 -11.86
N SER A 25 -4.44 14.17 -13.16
CA SER A 25 -5.63 14.60 -13.90
C SER A 25 -6.56 13.45 -14.32
N VAL A 26 -6.04 12.21 -14.39
CA VAL A 26 -6.83 11.03 -14.76
C VAL A 26 -7.91 10.78 -13.70
N THR A 27 -9.14 10.56 -14.14
CA THR A 27 -10.25 10.22 -13.25
C THR A 27 -10.03 8.86 -12.60
N LYS A 28 -10.25 8.78 -11.29
CA LYS A 28 -10.19 7.52 -10.54
C LYS A 28 -11.23 6.54 -11.09
N GLN A 29 -10.80 5.30 -11.33
CA GLN A 29 -11.69 4.18 -11.56
C GLN A 29 -12.00 3.48 -10.23
N SER A 30 -13.20 2.91 -10.11
CA SER A 30 -13.58 2.12 -8.95
C SER A 30 -12.83 0.80 -8.92
N GLU A 31 -12.29 0.45 -7.77
CA GLU A 31 -11.52 -0.78 -7.56
C GLU A 31 -11.99 -1.53 -6.33
N GLU A 32 -11.68 -2.81 -6.28
CA GLU A 32 -11.96 -3.66 -5.12
C GLU A 32 -11.30 -3.14 -3.84
N TYR A 33 -10.09 -2.60 -3.95
CA TYR A 33 -9.36 -2.03 -2.81
C TYR A 33 -9.98 -0.75 -2.24
N ASP A 34 -10.96 -0.14 -2.90
CA ASP A 34 -11.69 1.02 -2.38
C ASP A 34 -12.45 0.70 -1.09
N GLU A 35 -12.74 -0.57 -0.84
CA GLU A 35 -13.31 -1.02 0.45
C GLU A 35 -12.37 -0.79 1.63
N PHE A 36 -11.05 -0.82 1.39
CA PHE A 36 -10.00 -0.76 2.40
C PHE A 36 -9.25 0.59 2.39
N GLY A 37 -9.68 1.50 1.53
CA GLY A 37 -9.16 2.85 1.41
C GLY A 37 -10.17 3.91 1.84
N GLN A 38 -9.69 4.99 2.49
CA GLN A 38 -10.42 6.23 2.78
C GLN A 38 -9.69 7.39 2.12
N GLY A 39 -10.41 8.47 1.80
CA GLY A 39 -9.86 9.62 1.10
C GLY A 39 -9.76 9.38 -0.41
N TYR A 40 -8.91 10.14 -1.09
CA TYR A 40 -8.75 10.00 -2.53
C TYR A 40 -7.58 9.08 -2.86
N TRP A 41 -7.88 7.80 -2.90
CA TRP A 41 -6.96 6.74 -3.37
C TRP A 41 -7.10 6.57 -4.87
N LYS A 42 -5.99 6.60 -5.61
CA LYS A 42 -5.93 6.36 -7.05
C LYS A 42 -4.89 5.31 -7.38
N ASN A 43 -5.24 4.39 -8.26
CA ASN A 43 -4.38 3.34 -8.76
C ASN A 43 -4.58 3.23 -10.29
N LEU A 44 -3.55 3.52 -11.06
CA LEU A 44 -3.59 3.57 -12.51
C LEU A 44 -2.61 2.55 -13.09
N SER A 45 -3.09 1.69 -13.97
CA SER A 45 -2.23 0.72 -14.68
C SER A 45 -1.34 1.44 -15.70
N VAL A 46 -0.04 1.45 -15.46
CA VAL A 46 0.98 1.99 -16.39
C VAL A 46 1.49 0.89 -17.32
N TYR A 47 1.78 -0.29 -16.76
CA TYR A 47 2.08 -1.52 -17.51
C TYR A 47 1.28 -2.67 -16.91
N ASN A 48 0.72 -3.54 -17.73
CA ASN A 48 0.02 -4.74 -17.29
C ASN A 48 0.04 -5.83 -18.36
N ALA A 49 -0.57 -6.97 -18.08
CA ALA A 49 -0.60 -8.13 -18.98
C ALA A 49 -1.32 -7.89 -20.31
N SER A 50 -2.32 -7.01 -20.33
CA SER A 50 -3.17 -6.76 -21.51
C SER A 50 -2.79 -5.52 -22.31
N GLY A 51 -2.06 -4.55 -21.73
CA GLY A 51 -1.85 -3.21 -22.28
C GLY A 51 -3.09 -2.31 -22.21
N ASP A 52 -4.18 -2.75 -21.59
CA ASP A 52 -5.40 -1.96 -21.40
C ASP A 52 -5.32 -1.17 -20.09
N ALA A 53 -5.49 0.15 -20.14
CA ALA A 53 -5.45 1.03 -18.99
C ALA A 53 -6.56 0.75 -17.95
N SER A 54 -7.66 0.13 -18.37
CA SER A 54 -8.77 -0.27 -17.49
C SER A 54 -8.52 -1.58 -16.73
N ASP A 55 -7.53 -2.38 -17.14
CA ASP A 55 -7.17 -3.62 -16.47
C ASP A 55 -6.22 -3.36 -15.31
N THR A 56 -6.75 -3.36 -14.10
CA THR A 56 -6.00 -3.13 -12.86
C THR A 56 -5.59 -4.42 -12.14
N GLN A 57 -5.93 -5.59 -12.71
CA GLN A 57 -5.66 -6.88 -12.11
C GLN A 57 -4.21 -7.33 -12.34
N TYR A 58 -3.57 -7.78 -11.27
CA TYR A 58 -2.29 -8.47 -11.37
C TYR A 58 -2.48 -9.84 -12.04
N ARG A 59 -1.60 -10.15 -13.00
CA ARG A 59 -1.51 -11.47 -13.63
C ARG A 59 -0.05 -11.86 -13.81
N ASN A 60 0.29 -13.10 -13.50
CA ASN A 60 1.60 -13.67 -13.77
C ASN A 60 1.65 -14.14 -15.24
N THR A 61 2.04 -13.24 -16.13
CA THR A 61 2.23 -13.52 -17.57
C THR A 61 3.70 -13.34 -17.94
N ASP A 62 4.13 -13.88 -19.07
CA ASP A 62 5.53 -13.79 -19.51
C ASP A 62 5.99 -12.34 -19.70
N LYS A 63 5.10 -11.47 -20.18
CA LYS A 63 5.40 -10.05 -20.44
C LYS A 63 4.27 -9.14 -19.97
N CYS A 64 4.62 -7.92 -19.61
CA CYS A 64 3.66 -6.83 -19.49
C CYS A 64 3.86 -5.80 -20.61
N PHE A 65 2.78 -5.09 -20.93
CA PHE A 65 2.71 -4.14 -22.04
C PHE A 65 2.39 -2.73 -21.51
N PRO A 66 2.95 -1.67 -22.13
CA PRO A 66 2.59 -0.30 -21.79
C PRO A 66 1.11 -0.04 -22.14
N THR A 67 0.41 0.58 -21.19
CA THR A 67 -0.97 1.04 -21.38
C THR A 67 -1.00 2.43 -22.03
N GLU A 68 -2.20 2.97 -22.27
CA GLU A 68 -2.33 4.36 -22.69
C GLU A 68 -1.74 5.35 -21.67
N HIS A 69 -1.82 5.04 -20.36
CA HIS A 69 -1.18 5.88 -19.35
C HIS A 69 0.34 5.92 -19.49
N ALA A 70 0.97 4.79 -19.82
CA ALA A 70 2.40 4.77 -20.11
C ALA A 70 2.77 5.68 -21.29
N LYS A 71 1.99 5.61 -22.37
CA LYS A 71 2.23 6.41 -23.60
C LYS A 71 2.14 7.93 -23.33
N GLN A 72 1.32 8.34 -22.36
CA GLN A 72 1.18 9.73 -21.93
C GLN A 72 2.25 10.15 -20.90
N CYS A 73 3.11 9.23 -20.45
CA CYS A 73 4.11 9.42 -19.42
C CYS A 73 5.52 9.03 -19.92
N PRO A 74 6.09 9.77 -20.89
CA PRO A 74 7.39 9.42 -21.48
C PRO A 74 8.54 9.44 -20.46
N GLY A 75 8.54 10.36 -19.50
CA GLY A 75 9.56 10.41 -18.45
C GLY A 75 9.54 9.16 -17.56
N ILE A 76 8.34 8.62 -17.24
CA ILE A 76 8.20 7.36 -16.52
C ILE A 76 8.67 6.19 -17.37
N GLN A 77 8.35 6.16 -18.67
CA GLN A 77 8.83 5.10 -19.57
C GLN A 77 10.37 5.08 -19.62
N ASP A 78 10.99 6.25 -19.77
CA ASP A 78 12.45 6.39 -19.81
C ASP A 78 13.08 5.94 -18.47
N LEU A 79 12.52 6.38 -17.34
CA LEU A 79 12.96 5.96 -16.02
C LEU A 79 12.90 4.44 -15.85
N VAL A 80 11.77 3.84 -16.21
CA VAL A 80 11.56 2.39 -16.07
C VAL A 80 12.51 1.61 -16.97
N SER A 81 12.62 1.98 -18.25
CA SER A 81 13.46 1.26 -19.21
C SER A 81 14.95 1.37 -18.91
N GLN A 82 15.40 2.49 -18.33
CA GLN A 82 16.83 2.71 -18.00
C GLN A 82 17.24 2.01 -16.70
N HIS A 83 16.35 1.89 -15.72
CA HIS A 83 16.72 1.40 -14.41
C HIS A 83 16.28 -0.02 -14.10
N PHE A 84 15.25 -0.53 -14.75
CA PHE A 84 14.67 -1.82 -14.41
C PHE A 84 14.75 -2.82 -15.56
N LYS A 85 15.03 -4.09 -15.22
CA LYS A 85 14.88 -5.19 -16.16
C LYS A 85 13.41 -5.54 -16.31
N LEU A 86 12.93 -5.62 -17.54
CA LEU A 86 11.51 -5.82 -17.84
C LEU A 86 11.10 -7.30 -17.93
N ASP A 87 12.06 -8.22 -18.04
CA ASP A 87 11.78 -9.65 -18.29
C ASP A 87 10.90 -10.29 -17.19
N ASN A 88 11.17 -9.93 -15.93
CA ASN A 88 10.41 -10.44 -14.78
C ASN A 88 9.38 -9.45 -14.25
N LEU A 89 9.22 -8.31 -14.90
CA LEU A 89 8.22 -7.31 -14.55
C LEU A 89 6.84 -7.74 -15.04
N LYS A 90 5.87 -7.78 -14.13
CA LYS A 90 4.50 -8.23 -14.43
C LYS A 90 3.51 -7.09 -14.48
N MET A 91 3.75 -6.05 -13.68
CA MET A 91 2.84 -4.90 -13.62
C MET A 91 3.56 -3.65 -13.09
N ILE A 92 3.17 -2.49 -13.61
CA ILE A 92 3.49 -1.18 -13.01
C ILE A 92 2.19 -0.43 -12.80
N ARG A 93 2.00 0.07 -11.59
CA ARG A 93 0.88 0.94 -11.24
C ARG A 93 1.40 2.28 -10.71
N ALA A 94 0.79 3.36 -11.18
CA ALA A 94 0.96 4.66 -10.54
C ALA A 94 -0.10 4.78 -9.44
N ARG A 95 0.35 4.94 -8.20
CA ARG A 95 -0.51 5.03 -7.01
C ARG A 95 -0.39 6.41 -6.37
N SER A 96 -1.53 7.00 -6.05
CA SER A 96 -1.61 8.27 -5.33
C SER A 96 -2.61 8.17 -4.18
N LEU A 97 -2.32 8.86 -3.09
CA LEU A 97 -3.19 8.97 -1.94
C LEU A 97 -3.21 10.43 -1.48
N VAL A 98 -4.41 11.00 -1.33
CA VAL A 98 -4.63 12.37 -0.87
C VAL A 98 -5.66 12.35 0.25
N ASP A 99 -5.36 13.00 1.38
CA ASP A 99 -6.21 13.06 2.57
C ASP A 99 -6.85 11.69 2.86
N GLY A 100 -6.00 10.69 3.04
CA GLY A 100 -6.51 9.33 3.05
C GLY A 100 -5.62 8.31 3.73
N LEU A 101 -6.18 7.12 3.85
CA LEU A 101 -5.59 5.98 4.52
C LEU A 101 -5.93 4.70 3.78
N VAL A 102 -4.99 3.79 3.67
CA VAL A 102 -5.22 2.38 3.40
C VAL A 102 -5.00 1.63 4.71
N ILE A 103 -6.07 0.98 5.22
CA ILE A 103 -6.03 0.32 6.54
C ILE A 103 -5.04 -0.85 6.56
N PRO A 104 -4.55 -1.26 7.73
CA PRO A 104 -3.62 -2.37 7.86
C PRO A 104 -4.12 -3.64 7.17
N HIS A 105 -3.29 -4.20 6.29
CA HIS A 105 -3.60 -5.41 5.54
C HIS A 105 -2.31 -6.16 5.17
N ARG A 106 -2.49 -7.39 4.73
CA ARG A 106 -1.46 -8.17 4.04
C ARG A 106 -1.94 -8.39 2.62
N ASP A 107 -1.05 -8.26 1.66
CA ASP A 107 -1.32 -8.73 0.30
C ASP A 107 -1.17 -10.25 0.30
N PHE A 108 -2.29 -10.93 0.35
CA PHE A 108 -2.32 -12.36 0.08
C PHE A 108 -2.17 -12.53 -1.43
N VAL A 109 -0.94 -12.50 -1.88
CA VAL A 109 -0.67 -12.82 -3.27
C VAL A 109 -0.84 -14.32 -3.38
N GLU A 110 -1.76 -14.74 -4.20
CA GLU A 110 -2.00 -16.14 -4.56
C GLU A 110 -0.80 -16.58 -5.40
N LEU A 111 0.26 -17.00 -4.71
CA LEU A 111 1.50 -17.35 -5.33
C LEU A 111 1.48 -18.82 -5.72
N ASP A 112 1.82 -19.08 -6.97
CA ASP A 112 2.44 -20.33 -7.33
C ASP A 112 3.67 -20.51 -6.42
N GLN A 113 3.75 -21.64 -5.71
CA GLN A 113 4.86 -21.94 -4.78
C GLN A 113 6.23 -21.99 -5.48
N ALA A 114 6.25 -22.15 -6.80
CA ALA A 114 7.46 -22.18 -7.61
C ALA A 114 8.03 -20.77 -7.92
N THR A 115 7.28 -19.71 -7.64
CA THR A 115 7.67 -18.35 -7.97
C THR A 115 7.78 -17.47 -6.74
N THR A 116 8.64 -16.44 -6.81
CA THR A 116 8.80 -15.44 -5.76
C THR A 116 8.31 -14.09 -6.25
N TYR A 117 7.30 -13.56 -5.57
CA TYR A 117 6.76 -12.22 -5.80
C TYR A 117 7.61 -11.15 -5.11
N PHE A 118 7.93 -10.09 -5.83
CA PHE A 118 8.77 -9.01 -5.33
C PHE A 118 8.19 -7.65 -5.72
N ARG A 119 7.73 -6.89 -4.72
CA ARG A 119 7.14 -5.56 -4.92
C ARG A 119 8.11 -4.46 -4.58
N VAL A 120 8.16 -3.48 -5.47
CA VAL A 120 9.03 -2.31 -5.33
C VAL A 120 8.21 -1.04 -5.49
N PHE A 121 8.51 -0.05 -4.66
CA PHE A 121 7.98 1.30 -4.80
C PHE A 121 9.08 2.28 -5.19
N VAL A 122 8.76 3.14 -6.16
CA VAL A 122 9.59 4.29 -6.54
C VAL A 122 8.79 5.55 -6.27
N ALA A 123 9.18 6.33 -5.28
CA ALA A 123 8.52 7.59 -4.97
C ALA A 123 8.87 8.64 -6.03
N LEU A 124 7.86 9.26 -6.64
CA LEU A 124 8.02 10.31 -7.65
C LEU A 124 7.94 11.72 -7.06
N GLU A 125 7.37 11.85 -5.87
CA GLU A 125 7.16 13.12 -5.17
C GLU A 125 7.59 13.01 -3.70
N ASN A 126 8.01 14.13 -3.12
CA ASN A 126 8.17 14.27 -1.68
C ASN A 126 6.85 14.76 -1.05
N ASN A 127 6.45 14.12 0.04
CA ASN A 127 5.32 14.57 0.85
C ASN A 127 5.59 14.24 2.32
N ASP A 128 5.79 15.29 3.13
CA ASP A 128 6.16 15.16 4.54
C ASP A 128 4.99 14.67 5.42
N GLU A 129 3.75 14.70 4.89
CA GLU A 129 2.54 14.25 5.59
C GLU A 129 2.12 12.82 5.19
N ALA A 130 2.90 12.18 4.31
CA ALA A 130 2.61 10.85 3.81
C ALA A 130 3.56 9.80 4.39
N PHE A 131 3.00 8.72 4.92
CA PHE A 131 3.74 7.66 5.59
C PHE A 131 3.33 6.28 5.09
N HIS A 132 4.27 5.35 5.15
CA HIS A 132 4.03 3.92 5.11
C HIS A 132 4.35 3.31 6.48
N SER A 133 3.75 2.17 6.77
CA SER A 133 4.10 1.36 7.93
C SER A 133 4.12 -0.12 7.57
N ASP A 134 4.95 -0.86 8.28
CA ASP A 134 4.89 -2.30 8.37
C ASP A 134 5.04 -2.74 9.85
N GLU A 135 5.17 -4.04 10.10
CA GLU A 135 5.30 -4.60 11.45
C GLU A 135 6.52 -4.07 12.22
N ARG A 136 7.48 -3.41 11.56
CA ARG A 136 8.70 -2.86 12.17
C ARG A 136 8.62 -1.38 12.48
N GLY A 137 7.69 -0.65 11.90
CA GLY A 137 7.52 0.76 12.18
C GLY A 137 6.91 1.58 11.07
N VAL A 138 7.01 2.89 11.23
CA VAL A 138 6.51 3.89 10.28
C VAL A 138 7.69 4.56 9.58
N PHE A 139 7.59 4.74 8.29
CA PHE A 139 8.65 5.33 7.46
C PHE A 139 8.10 6.22 6.34
N GLN A 140 8.95 7.12 5.84
CA GLN A 140 8.65 7.96 4.69
C GLN A 140 9.51 7.55 3.50
N MET A 141 8.89 7.51 2.32
CA MET A 141 9.58 7.28 1.06
C MET A 141 9.87 8.63 0.40
N MET A 142 11.15 8.93 0.18
CA MET A 142 11.57 10.18 -0.46
C MET A 142 11.69 10.00 -1.97
N ALA A 143 11.48 11.08 -2.70
CA ALA A 143 11.54 11.09 -4.16
C ALA A 143 12.83 10.47 -4.71
N GLY A 144 12.70 9.54 -5.64
CA GLY A 144 13.78 8.76 -6.23
C GLY A 144 14.24 7.56 -5.41
N GLU A 145 13.82 7.40 -4.16
CA GLU A 145 14.11 6.18 -3.41
C GLU A 145 13.34 4.99 -3.99
N VAL A 146 14.06 3.87 -4.13
CA VAL A 146 13.51 2.59 -4.56
C VAL A 146 13.39 1.70 -3.33
N TRP A 147 12.16 1.38 -2.94
CA TRP A 147 11.85 0.62 -1.74
C TRP A 147 11.36 -0.78 -2.09
N PHE A 148 11.96 -1.81 -1.52
CA PHE A 148 11.31 -3.09 -1.38
C PHE A 148 10.21 -2.97 -0.32
N LEU A 149 9.00 -3.38 -0.64
CA LEU A 149 7.89 -3.50 0.29
C LEU A 149 7.57 -4.97 0.51
N ASP A 150 7.69 -5.43 1.75
CA ASP A 150 7.24 -6.76 2.12
C ASP A 150 5.71 -6.77 2.24
N ALA A 151 5.05 -7.09 1.12
CA ALA A 151 3.59 -7.13 1.09
C ALA A 151 3.00 -8.36 1.81
N GLY A 152 3.83 -9.33 2.17
CA GLY A 152 3.43 -10.53 2.91
C GLY A 152 3.26 -10.32 4.41
N ILE A 153 3.72 -9.19 4.98
CA ILE A 153 3.50 -8.79 6.37
C ILE A 153 2.45 -7.68 6.47
N SER A 154 1.92 -7.46 7.67
CA SER A 154 0.94 -6.39 7.89
C SER A 154 1.55 -5.04 7.58
N HIS A 155 0.91 -4.29 6.71
CA HIS A 155 1.35 -2.96 6.30
C HIS A 155 0.17 -2.02 6.06
N ALA A 156 0.44 -0.72 6.06
CA ALA A 156 -0.55 0.34 5.82
C ALA A 156 0.10 1.57 5.19
N ALA A 157 -0.73 2.48 4.70
CA ALA A 157 -0.27 3.77 4.17
C ALA A 157 -1.25 4.88 4.55
N VAL A 158 -0.72 6.08 4.82
CA VAL A 158 -1.51 7.27 5.13
C VAL A 158 -0.92 8.49 4.45
N ASN A 159 -1.77 9.42 4.08
CA ASN A 159 -1.41 10.79 3.77
C ASN A 159 -2.36 11.70 4.55
N PHE A 160 -1.84 12.42 5.52
CA PHE A 160 -2.61 13.36 6.36
C PHE A 160 -2.83 14.71 5.68
N GLY A 161 -2.17 14.94 4.53
CA GLY A 161 -2.18 16.21 3.82
C GLY A 161 -3.00 16.19 2.53
N LEU A 162 -3.16 17.39 1.97
CA LEU A 162 -3.92 17.62 0.74
C LEU A 162 -3.07 17.54 -0.53
N LYS A 163 -1.74 17.46 -0.40
CA LYS A 163 -0.84 17.22 -1.55
C LYS A 163 -0.87 15.75 -1.93
N SER A 164 -0.76 15.48 -3.23
CA SER A 164 -0.60 14.10 -3.69
C SER A 164 0.69 13.47 -3.18
N ARG A 165 0.70 12.16 -3.13
CA ARG A 165 1.89 11.35 -3.01
C ARG A 165 1.86 10.32 -4.11
N MET A 166 2.50 10.65 -5.24
CA MET A 166 2.60 9.75 -6.38
C MET A 166 3.82 8.85 -6.26
N PHE A 167 3.61 7.57 -6.44
CA PHE A 167 4.68 6.59 -6.56
C PHE A 167 4.36 5.50 -7.59
N LEU A 168 5.39 4.90 -8.16
CA LEU A 168 5.26 3.71 -8.98
C LEU A 168 5.33 2.48 -8.08
N CYS A 169 4.41 1.54 -8.29
CA CYS A 169 4.41 0.22 -7.70
C CYS A 169 4.74 -0.78 -8.81
N LEU A 170 5.93 -1.39 -8.73
CA LEU A 170 6.42 -2.37 -9.70
C LEU A 170 6.32 -3.76 -9.07
N ASP A 171 5.63 -4.66 -9.74
CA ASP A 171 5.46 -6.03 -9.32
C ASP A 171 6.30 -6.94 -10.22
N PHE A 172 7.27 -7.65 -9.61
CA PHE A 172 8.14 -8.62 -10.27
C PHE A 172 7.79 -10.04 -9.82
N MET A 173 8.09 -11.01 -10.66
CA MET A 173 7.97 -12.43 -10.34
C MET A 173 9.20 -13.17 -10.84
N TYR A 174 9.84 -13.91 -9.95
CA TYR A 174 11.03 -14.70 -10.25
C TYR A 174 10.78 -16.19 -10.01
N GLU A 175 11.37 -17.03 -10.84
CA GLU A 175 11.46 -18.45 -10.62
C GLU A 175 12.79 -18.76 -9.91
N GLY A 176 12.72 -19.48 -8.79
CA GLY A 176 13.91 -19.86 -8.03
C GLY A 176 14.50 -18.73 -7.17
N GLU A 177 15.79 -18.87 -6.86
CA GLU A 177 16.54 -17.90 -6.06
C GLU A 177 16.85 -16.63 -6.87
N PHE A 178 16.69 -15.47 -6.26
CA PHE A 178 17.09 -14.18 -6.84
C PHE A 178 17.55 -13.22 -5.74
N GLU A 179 18.34 -12.23 -6.16
CA GLU A 179 18.76 -11.12 -5.31
C GLU A 179 17.95 -9.86 -5.65
N TYR A 180 17.67 -9.01 -4.66
CA TYR A 180 16.89 -7.77 -4.88
C TYR A 180 17.53 -6.84 -5.91
N THR A 181 18.84 -6.94 -6.14
CA THR A 181 19.58 -6.19 -7.16
C THR A 181 19.30 -6.67 -8.59
N ASP A 182 18.72 -7.84 -8.75
CA ASP A 182 18.43 -8.42 -10.07
C ASP A 182 17.35 -7.66 -10.83
N ILE A 183 16.53 -6.88 -10.14
CA ILE A 183 15.54 -6.01 -10.79
C ILE A 183 16.18 -4.86 -11.56
N PHE A 184 17.42 -4.47 -11.23
CA PHE A 184 18.06 -3.29 -11.85
C PHE A 184 18.80 -3.66 -13.14
N ALA A 185 18.61 -2.83 -14.17
CA ALA A 185 19.33 -2.99 -15.44
C ALA A 185 20.83 -2.67 -15.26
N ALA A 186 21.17 -1.65 -14.46
CA ALA A 186 22.51 -1.25 -14.14
C ALA A 186 22.61 -0.76 -12.68
N PRO A 187 22.82 -1.64 -11.69
CA PRO A 187 22.90 -1.24 -10.28
C PRO A 187 23.94 -0.16 -10.00
N SER A 188 25.05 -0.15 -10.76
CA SER A 188 26.11 0.85 -10.63
C SER A 188 25.71 2.28 -11.04
N SER A 189 24.60 2.44 -11.77
CA SER A 189 24.05 3.74 -12.16
C SER A 189 23.16 4.36 -11.09
N LEU A 190 22.81 3.63 -10.03
CA LEU A 190 22.01 4.16 -8.95
C LEU A 190 22.79 5.18 -8.11
N ALA A 191 22.11 6.26 -7.75
CA ALA A 191 22.70 7.25 -6.85
C ALA A 191 22.90 6.67 -5.44
N PRO A 192 23.86 7.18 -4.65
CA PRO A 192 23.98 6.83 -3.24
C PRO A 192 22.67 7.07 -2.49
N TYR A 193 22.30 6.18 -1.57
CA TYR A 193 21.09 6.30 -0.78
C TYR A 193 21.38 6.16 0.72
N ARG A 194 20.48 6.72 1.52
CA ARG A 194 20.52 6.57 2.97
C ARG A 194 19.96 5.21 3.40
N ASN A 195 20.31 4.79 4.61
CA ASN A 195 19.60 3.65 5.22
C ASN A 195 18.13 3.99 5.47
N SER A 196 17.27 3.00 5.44
CA SER A 196 15.85 3.13 5.79
C SER A 196 15.72 3.75 7.19
N PHE A 197 14.89 4.78 7.30
CA PHE A 197 14.68 5.52 8.54
C PHE A 197 13.26 5.33 9.03
N HIS A 198 13.14 4.80 10.22
CA HIS A 198 11.85 4.66 10.91
C HIS A 198 11.60 5.89 11.77
N ILE A 199 10.39 6.40 11.70
CA ILE A 199 9.96 7.55 12.48
C ILE A 199 9.78 7.13 13.94
N LYS A 200 10.43 7.86 14.84
CA LYS A 200 10.22 7.67 16.27
C LYS A 200 8.83 8.17 16.65
N ARG A 201 8.06 7.31 17.28
CA ARG A 201 6.69 7.61 17.75
C ARG A 201 6.65 7.58 19.27
N GLU A 202 5.71 8.35 19.84
CA GLU A 202 5.54 8.37 21.29
C GLU A 202 4.77 7.13 21.78
N PRO A 203 5.10 6.60 22.96
CA PRO A 203 4.35 5.49 23.55
C PRO A 203 2.89 5.85 23.77
N PHE A 204 2.00 4.88 23.60
CA PHE A 204 0.58 5.02 23.92
C PHE A 204 0.26 4.28 25.22
N SER A 205 -0.21 5.01 26.24
CA SER A 205 -0.43 4.42 27.56
C SER A 205 -1.62 3.45 27.58
N ASP A 206 -1.58 2.46 28.46
CA ASP A 206 -2.70 1.55 28.68
C ASP A 206 -3.98 2.27 29.16
N ILE A 207 -3.82 3.39 29.87
CA ILE A 207 -4.96 4.23 30.29
C ILE A 207 -5.63 4.83 29.06
N ASN A 208 -4.88 5.50 28.20
CA ASN A 208 -5.41 6.09 26.98
C ASN A 208 -6.05 5.02 26.05
N LYS A 209 -5.43 3.85 25.97
CA LYS A 209 -6.00 2.71 25.22
C LYS A 209 -7.37 2.31 25.76
N LYS A 210 -7.51 2.17 27.08
CA LYS A 210 -8.78 1.83 27.72
C LYS A 210 -9.84 2.91 27.46
N GLU A 211 -9.45 4.18 27.53
CA GLU A 211 -10.35 5.31 27.26
C GLU A 211 -10.82 5.35 25.82
N VAL A 212 -9.93 5.14 24.85
CA VAL A 212 -10.28 5.05 23.42
C VAL A 212 -11.24 3.90 23.16
N ILE A 213 -10.99 2.71 23.71
CA ILE A 213 -11.88 1.54 23.59
C ILE A 213 -13.25 1.83 24.21
N ALA A 214 -13.28 2.44 25.42
CA ALA A 214 -14.52 2.78 26.10
C ALA A 214 -15.33 3.87 25.38
N ALA A 215 -14.67 4.87 24.79
CA ALA A 215 -15.34 5.87 23.96
C ALA A 215 -15.89 5.24 22.67
N THR A 216 -15.09 4.42 22.01
CA THR A 216 -15.46 3.68 20.81
C THR A 216 -16.69 2.79 21.05
N SER A 217 -16.74 2.05 22.17
CA SER A 217 -17.83 1.15 22.50
C SER A 217 -19.21 1.84 22.55
N LYS A 218 -19.24 3.14 22.90
CA LYS A 218 -20.47 3.93 23.02
C LYS A 218 -21.08 4.35 21.66
N ILE A 219 -20.25 4.44 20.64
CA ILE A 219 -20.65 4.95 19.32
C ILE A 219 -20.61 3.88 18.24
N LEU A 220 -20.04 2.70 18.56
CA LEU A 220 -19.84 1.61 17.62
C LEU A 220 -21.15 0.91 17.28
N ASN A 221 -21.54 0.99 16.03
CA ASN A 221 -22.71 0.32 15.46
C ASN A 221 -22.45 0.03 13.97
N ARG A 222 -23.37 -0.61 13.27
CA ARG A 222 -23.20 -0.99 11.86
C ARG A 222 -22.99 0.22 10.92
N PHE A 223 -23.51 1.39 11.26
CA PHE A 223 -23.40 2.60 10.42
C PHE A 223 -22.06 3.34 10.64
N THR A 224 -21.48 3.21 11.84
CA THR A 224 -20.22 3.88 12.21
C THR A 224 -19.00 2.96 12.10
N PHE A 225 -19.22 1.65 11.89
CA PHE A 225 -18.15 0.65 11.90
C PHE A 225 -16.98 0.98 10.94
N LYS A 226 -17.32 1.33 9.68
CA LYS A 226 -16.30 1.66 8.67
C LYS A 226 -15.49 2.87 9.10
N ASP A 227 -16.12 3.96 9.51
CA ASP A 227 -15.43 5.18 9.91
C ASP A 227 -14.57 4.97 11.16
N ILE A 228 -15.05 4.16 12.11
CA ILE A 228 -14.32 3.83 13.31
C ILE A 228 -13.06 3.04 13.00
N ILE A 229 -13.11 1.99 12.16
CA ILE A 229 -11.91 1.21 11.83
C ILE A 229 -10.87 2.07 11.12
N PHE A 230 -11.28 2.97 10.22
CA PHE A 230 -10.37 3.94 9.60
C PHE A 230 -9.76 4.91 10.60
N THR A 231 -10.55 5.40 11.56
CA THR A 231 -10.05 6.28 12.63
C THR A 231 -9.04 5.56 13.52
N LEU A 232 -9.36 4.36 13.98
CA LEU A 232 -8.47 3.56 14.83
C LEU A 232 -7.17 3.17 14.08
N SER A 233 -7.24 2.96 12.79
CA SER A 233 -6.08 2.64 11.95
C SER A 233 -5.06 3.78 11.85
N LYS A 234 -5.42 5.02 12.17
CA LYS A 234 -4.49 6.16 12.19
C LYS A 234 -3.57 6.18 13.41
N TYR A 235 -3.96 5.53 14.50
CA TYR A 235 -3.22 5.60 15.77
C TYR A 235 -1.80 5.08 15.66
N HIS A 236 -1.55 3.98 14.95
CA HIS A 236 -0.20 3.42 14.83
C HIS A 236 0.76 4.29 14.01
N PHE A 237 0.27 5.25 13.21
CA PHE A 237 1.12 6.23 12.53
C PHE A 237 1.60 7.33 13.48
N ILE A 238 0.85 7.60 14.55
CA ILE A 238 1.10 8.68 15.50
C ILE A 238 1.84 8.13 16.74
N TYR A 239 1.42 6.97 17.23
CA TYR A 239 1.92 6.36 18.45
C TYR A 239 2.65 5.05 18.17
N ASP A 240 3.56 4.68 19.09
CA ASP A 240 4.28 3.41 19.00
C ASP A 240 3.38 2.23 19.36
N LEU A 241 2.66 1.78 18.36
CA LEU A 241 1.69 0.70 18.41
C LEU A 241 1.95 -0.27 17.25
N PRO A 242 1.64 -1.56 17.43
CA PRO A 242 1.62 -2.51 16.31
C PRO A 242 0.67 -2.04 15.19
N VAL A 243 1.05 -2.24 13.94
CA VAL A 243 0.29 -1.78 12.77
C VAL A 243 -1.16 -2.27 12.77
N SER A 244 -1.42 -3.49 13.25
CA SER A 244 -2.74 -4.13 13.28
C SER A 244 -3.57 -3.86 14.55
N SER A 245 -3.11 -2.99 15.47
CA SER A 245 -3.77 -2.71 16.76
C SER A 245 -5.23 -2.29 16.63
N CYS A 246 -5.60 -1.63 15.55
CA CYS A 246 -6.97 -1.17 15.30
C CYS A 246 -7.99 -2.32 15.33
N TYR A 247 -7.61 -3.51 14.88
CA TYR A 247 -8.51 -4.68 14.88
C TYR A 247 -8.78 -5.22 16.28
N ASP A 248 -7.75 -5.27 17.14
CA ASP A 248 -7.94 -5.67 18.53
C ASP A 248 -8.80 -4.66 19.29
N TRP A 249 -8.62 -3.38 18.99
CA TRP A 249 -9.36 -2.31 19.66
C TRP A 249 -10.83 -2.28 19.28
N ILE A 250 -11.16 -2.45 17.98
CA ILE A 250 -12.57 -2.50 17.55
C ILE A 250 -13.27 -3.75 18.06
N ILE A 251 -12.58 -4.90 18.14
CA ILE A 251 -13.12 -6.13 18.74
C ILE A 251 -13.39 -5.89 20.24
N SER A 252 -12.43 -5.35 20.97
CA SER A 252 -12.59 -5.05 22.41
C SER A 252 -13.71 -4.04 22.66
N ALA A 253 -13.88 -3.02 21.82
CA ALA A 253 -14.98 -2.07 21.91
C ALA A 253 -16.33 -2.73 21.66
N ALA A 254 -16.42 -3.64 20.68
CA ALA A 254 -17.64 -4.40 20.39
C ALA A 254 -18.00 -5.37 21.54
N GLU A 255 -17.00 -6.01 22.15
CA GLU A 255 -17.18 -6.86 23.33
C GLU A 255 -17.68 -6.04 24.53
N GLN A 256 -17.11 -4.85 24.78
CA GLN A 256 -17.57 -3.94 25.83
C GLN A 256 -18.99 -3.43 25.59
N ALA A 257 -19.38 -3.21 24.33
CA ALA A 257 -20.74 -2.85 23.95
C ALA A 257 -21.73 -4.04 23.96
N ASN A 258 -21.22 -5.26 24.22
CA ASN A 258 -21.99 -6.52 24.17
C ASN A 258 -22.76 -6.69 22.84
N ASN A 259 -22.15 -6.31 21.71
CA ASN A 259 -22.75 -6.35 20.39
C ASN A 259 -22.20 -7.53 19.56
N GLY A 260 -22.90 -8.67 19.61
CA GLY A 260 -22.48 -9.91 18.95
C GLY A 260 -22.33 -9.81 17.44
N GLU A 261 -23.17 -9.03 16.76
CA GLU A 261 -23.08 -8.80 15.32
C GLU A 261 -21.77 -8.11 14.95
N ILE A 262 -21.44 -7.05 15.68
CA ILE A 262 -20.22 -6.26 15.41
C ILE A 262 -18.97 -7.05 15.80
N ILE A 263 -19.00 -7.82 16.89
CA ILE A 263 -17.89 -8.72 17.25
C ILE A 263 -17.58 -9.68 16.10
N LYS A 264 -18.62 -10.31 15.55
CA LYS A 264 -18.47 -11.24 14.41
C LYS A 264 -17.90 -10.54 13.19
N LYS A 265 -18.42 -9.36 12.85
CA LYS A 265 -17.95 -8.54 11.73
C LYS A 265 -16.49 -8.11 11.89
N ALA A 266 -16.10 -7.62 13.07
CA ALA A 266 -14.74 -7.17 13.34
C ALA A 266 -13.73 -8.33 13.27
N LYS A 267 -14.08 -9.50 13.82
CA LYS A 267 -13.26 -10.72 13.73
C LYS A 267 -13.12 -11.20 12.28
N SER A 268 -14.21 -11.16 11.50
CA SER A 268 -14.19 -11.52 10.07
C SER A 268 -13.31 -10.56 9.26
N LEU A 269 -13.39 -9.24 9.51
CA LEU A 269 -12.54 -8.25 8.85
C LEU A 269 -11.06 -8.48 9.17
N ARG A 270 -10.71 -8.69 10.44
CA ARG A 270 -9.34 -9.00 10.85
C ARG A 270 -8.84 -10.27 10.17
N ARG A 271 -9.62 -11.35 10.18
CA ARG A 271 -9.27 -12.59 9.49
C ARG A 271 -8.92 -12.33 8.03
N TYR A 272 -9.82 -11.66 7.31
CA TYR A 272 -9.68 -11.39 5.89
C TYR A 272 -8.46 -10.52 5.55
N LEU A 273 -8.17 -9.49 6.35
CA LEU A 273 -7.10 -8.54 6.04
C LEU A 273 -5.73 -8.94 6.60
N ILE A 274 -5.69 -9.67 7.72
CA ILE A 274 -4.44 -9.92 8.46
C ILE A 274 -4.09 -11.40 8.55
N GLU A 275 -5.07 -12.30 8.74
CA GLU A 275 -4.76 -13.66 9.12
C GLU A 275 -4.78 -14.62 7.92
N LYS A 276 -5.89 -14.66 7.20
CA LYS A 276 -6.11 -15.60 6.09
C LYS A 276 -7.18 -15.09 5.13
N ARG A 277 -6.90 -15.18 3.84
CA ARG A 277 -7.88 -15.01 2.76
C ARG A 277 -7.85 -16.23 1.86
N ASP A 278 -9.00 -16.75 1.49
CA ASP A 278 -9.10 -17.85 0.55
C ASP A 278 -9.05 -17.33 -0.90
N MET A 279 -8.65 -18.20 -1.83
CA MET A 279 -8.54 -17.84 -3.24
C MET A 279 -9.89 -17.34 -3.78
N GLY A 280 -9.88 -16.16 -4.40
CA GLY A 280 -11.10 -15.54 -4.95
C GLY A 280 -12.06 -14.97 -3.91
N GLU A 281 -11.73 -15.06 -2.60
CA GLU A 281 -12.57 -14.49 -1.54
C GLU A 281 -12.63 -12.96 -1.68
N ARG A 282 -13.85 -12.42 -1.63
CA ARG A 282 -14.14 -10.98 -1.66
C ARG A 282 -14.76 -10.55 -0.34
N TYR A 283 -14.46 -9.34 0.09
CA TYR A 283 -14.98 -8.80 1.34
C TYR A 283 -15.51 -7.38 1.15
N THR A 284 -16.70 -7.13 1.62
CA THR A 284 -17.30 -5.80 1.63
C THR A 284 -17.56 -5.38 3.07
N ILE A 285 -16.97 -4.25 3.48
CA ILE A 285 -17.08 -3.77 4.87
C ILE A 285 -18.54 -3.50 5.23
N ASN A 286 -19.33 -3.00 4.29
CA ASN A 286 -20.74 -2.67 4.51
C ASN A 286 -21.71 -3.85 4.33
N ASP A 287 -21.25 -5.03 3.93
CA ASP A 287 -22.07 -6.24 3.93
C ASP A 287 -22.09 -6.85 5.33
N TRP A 288 -23.28 -6.98 5.92
CA TRP A 288 -23.50 -7.49 7.27
C TRP A 288 -24.05 -8.93 7.30
N ASN A 289 -24.11 -9.60 6.16
CA ASN A 289 -24.50 -11.00 6.04
C ASN A 289 -23.30 -11.95 6.30
N VAL A 290 -22.64 -11.84 7.46
CA VAL A 290 -21.41 -12.57 7.84
C VAL A 290 -21.67 -13.62 8.92
#